data_5f20a707dd438ae82703daea5e5047bf
#
_entry.id   5f20a707dd438ae82703daea5e5047bf
#
_cell.length_a   1.000
_cell.length_b   1.000
_cell.length_c   1.000
_cell.angle_alpha   90.00
_cell.angle_beta   90.00
_cell.angle_gamma   90.00
#
_symmetry.space_group_name_H-M   'P 1'
#
loop_
_entity.id
_entity.type
_entity.pdbx_description
1 polymer ?
#
loop_
_entity_poly.entity_id
_entity_poly.type
_entity_poly.pdbx_seq_one_letter_code
_entity_poly.pdbx_strand_id
1 'polypeptide(L)'
;MGLERLACVVQGVGSLFDVDTVRNITNKVSEIAGKHYGDSDKTDISLRVITDHIRSTVMMICDGVIPSNEGRGYVLRRLLRRAVRHGKLLGIDKPFMSDVASTVIKESGGAYPELVEKQKYIHKVIENEEASFNKTIDSGLAILNDKIAASDGKELSAADAFQLYDTYGFPIDLTLEVLEEQGMTTSREEFDRLMNEQRERAREDRKKMGDLGWQ
;
A
#
# COMPACT_ATOMS: atom_id res chain seq x y z
N MET A 1 7.22 -22.24 -13.32
CA MET A 1 7.41 -22.36 -11.86
C MET A 1 8.04 -21.05 -11.39
N GLY A 2 7.61 -20.48 -10.25
CA GLY A 2 8.23 -19.26 -9.72
C GLY A 2 9.54 -19.56 -9.00
N LEU A 3 10.52 -18.65 -9.09
CA LEU A 3 11.83 -18.77 -8.47
C LEU A 3 11.73 -19.07 -6.97
N GLU A 4 10.90 -18.35 -6.26
CA GLU A 4 10.73 -18.49 -4.80
C GLU A 4 10.12 -19.82 -4.39
N ARG A 5 9.20 -20.37 -5.21
CA ARG A 5 8.66 -21.72 -4.97
C ARG A 5 9.74 -22.80 -5.18
N LEU A 6 10.64 -22.60 -6.13
CA LEU A 6 11.79 -23.49 -6.31
C LEU A 6 12.75 -23.36 -5.11
N ALA A 7 13.01 -22.13 -4.66
CA ALA A 7 13.84 -21.88 -3.49
C ALA A 7 13.27 -22.55 -2.23
N CYS A 8 11.94 -22.52 -2.02
CA CYS A 8 11.31 -23.25 -0.92
C CYS A 8 11.65 -24.75 -0.95
N VAL A 9 11.57 -25.37 -2.12
CA VAL A 9 11.90 -26.81 -2.28
C VAL A 9 13.37 -27.07 -1.98
N VAL A 10 14.27 -26.26 -2.53
CA VAL A 10 15.72 -26.41 -2.37
C VAL A 10 16.15 -26.18 -0.93
N GLN A 11 15.57 -25.20 -0.26
CA GLN A 11 15.86 -24.86 1.14
C GLN A 11 15.08 -25.69 2.15
N GLY A 12 14.12 -26.52 1.71
CA GLY A 12 13.30 -27.36 2.58
C GLY A 12 12.37 -26.59 3.50
N VAL A 13 11.90 -25.40 3.09
CA VAL A 13 11.02 -24.54 3.89
C VAL A 13 9.56 -24.62 3.40
N GLY A 14 8.62 -24.40 4.34
CA GLY A 14 7.18 -24.57 4.08
C GLY A 14 6.50 -23.36 3.44
N SER A 15 7.12 -22.18 3.48
CA SER A 15 6.57 -20.93 2.97
C SER A 15 7.61 -20.12 2.22
N LEU A 16 7.17 -19.37 1.20
CA LEU A 16 8.04 -18.43 0.50
C LEU A 16 8.60 -17.32 1.43
N PHE A 17 7.89 -17.01 2.52
CA PHE A 17 8.36 -16.06 3.53
C PHE A 17 9.47 -16.64 4.44
N ASP A 18 9.74 -17.93 4.33
CA ASP A 18 10.82 -18.63 5.04
C ASP A 18 12.09 -18.78 4.18
N VAL A 19 12.00 -18.47 2.87
CA VAL A 19 13.17 -18.38 1.98
C VAL A 19 14.11 -17.29 2.52
N ASP A 20 15.41 -17.59 2.57
CA ASP A 20 16.44 -16.77 3.23
C ASP A 20 16.38 -15.28 2.90
N THR A 21 16.40 -14.91 1.61
CA THR A 21 16.35 -13.52 1.16
C THR A 21 15.03 -12.83 1.54
N VAL A 22 13.90 -13.53 1.48
CA VAL A 22 12.58 -13.00 1.87
C VAL A 22 12.49 -12.89 3.38
N ARG A 23 13.00 -13.89 4.11
CA ARG A 23 13.04 -13.90 5.58
C ARG A 23 13.86 -12.72 6.12
N ASN A 24 14.97 -12.33 5.47
CA ASN A 24 15.77 -11.19 5.88
C ASN A 24 14.96 -9.88 5.84
N ILE A 25 14.08 -9.72 4.86
CA ILE A 25 13.20 -8.55 4.76
C ILE A 25 12.13 -8.60 5.86
N THR A 26 11.50 -9.77 6.08
CA THR A 26 10.53 -9.97 7.17
C THR A 26 11.16 -9.70 8.53
N ASN A 27 12.38 -10.17 8.76
CA ASN A 27 13.12 -9.92 10.01
C ASN A 27 13.40 -8.42 10.22
N LYS A 28 13.69 -7.68 9.14
CA LYS A 28 13.87 -6.21 9.24
C LYS A 28 12.58 -5.52 9.68
N VAL A 29 11.43 -5.90 9.13
CA VAL A 29 10.13 -5.39 9.59
C VAL A 29 9.87 -5.76 11.05
N SER A 30 10.14 -7.00 11.43
CA SER A 30 10.02 -7.51 12.80
C SER A 30 10.86 -6.70 13.80
N GLU A 31 12.11 -6.41 13.43
CA GLU A 31 13.03 -5.58 14.23
C GLU A 31 12.45 -4.18 14.46
N ILE A 32 11.98 -3.52 13.40
CA ILE A 32 11.40 -2.17 13.47
C ILE A 32 10.14 -2.15 14.33
N ALA A 33 9.29 -3.18 14.19
CA ALA A 33 8.02 -3.30 14.91
C ALA A 33 8.18 -3.77 16.37
N GLY A 34 9.35 -4.33 16.74
CA GLY A 34 9.51 -5.01 18.03
C GLY A 34 8.57 -6.21 18.20
N LYS A 35 8.26 -6.91 17.10
CA LYS A 35 7.40 -8.08 17.04
C LYS A 35 8.15 -9.26 16.43
N HIS A 36 7.75 -10.50 16.76
CA HIS A 36 8.37 -11.69 16.19
C HIS A 36 7.41 -12.40 15.24
N TYR A 37 7.94 -12.89 14.14
CA TYR A 37 7.22 -13.76 13.24
C TYR A 37 6.93 -15.09 13.93
N GLY A 38 5.64 -15.46 14.02
CA GLY A 38 5.14 -16.59 14.79
C GLY A 38 4.45 -16.22 16.10
N ASP A 39 4.44 -14.93 16.50
CA ASP A 39 3.77 -14.49 17.73
C ASP A 39 2.24 -14.63 17.64
N SER A 40 1.66 -14.31 16.50
CA SER A 40 0.23 -14.47 16.22
C SER A 40 -0.06 -14.38 14.73
N ASP A 41 -1.19 -14.95 14.30
CA ASP A 41 -1.64 -14.87 12.91
C ASP A 41 -1.78 -13.42 12.42
N LYS A 42 -2.30 -12.51 13.25
CA LYS A 42 -2.46 -11.10 12.91
C LYS A 42 -1.11 -10.40 12.70
N THR A 43 -0.15 -10.68 13.56
CA THR A 43 1.22 -10.17 13.42
C THR A 43 1.85 -10.70 12.14
N ASP A 44 1.75 -12.01 11.90
CA ASP A 44 2.33 -12.66 10.75
C ASP A 44 1.74 -12.17 9.43
N ILE A 45 0.42 -11.97 9.36
CA ILE A 45 -0.24 -11.38 8.19
C ILE A 45 0.36 -10.01 7.89
N SER A 46 0.47 -9.13 8.89
CA SER A 46 1.01 -7.79 8.71
C SER A 46 2.47 -7.80 8.27
N LEU A 47 3.30 -8.65 8.86
CA LEU A 47 4.70 -8.82 8.47
C LEU A 47 4.84 -9.33 7.03
N ARG A 48 4.01 -10.29 6.61
CA ARG A 48 3.99 -10.82 5.24
C ARG A 48 3.53 -9.76 4.23
N VAL A 49 2.46 -9.02 4.54
CA VAL A 49 1.94 -7.97 3.66
C VAL A 49 3.00 -6.90 3.42
N ILE A 50 3.64 -6.40 4.48
CA ILE A 50 4.70 -5.39 4.34
C ILE A 50 5.85 -5.94 3.49
N THR A 51 6.31 -7.17 3.79
CA THR A 51 7.42 -7.81 3.08
C THR A 51 7.12 -7.98 1.58
N ASP A 52 5.95 -8.48 1.23
CA ASP A 52 5.53 -8.67 -0.16
C ASP A 52 5.41 -7.35 -0.92
N HIS A 53 4.76 -6.38 -0.29
CA HIS A 53 4.46 -5.10 -0.92
C HIS A 53 5.68 -4.23 -1.11
N ILE A 54 6.62 -4.20 -0.15
CA ILE A 54 7.83 -3.40 -0.31
C ILE A 54 8.75 -3.96 -1.40
N ARG A 55 8.84 -5.27 -1.57
CA ARG A 55 9.59 -5.90 -2.65
C ARG A 55 9.03 -5.48 -4.02
N SER A 56 7.73 -5.62 -4.20
CA SER A 56 7.04 -5.18 -5.41
C SER A 56 7.22 -3.68 -5.67
N THR A 57 7.11 -2.86 -4.63
CA THR A 57 7.29 -1.41 -4.67
C THR A 57 8.68 -1.01 -5.15
N VAL A 58 9.73 -1.58 -4.59
CA VAL A 58 11.12 -1.30 -4.95
C VAL A 58 11.37 -1.59 -6.42
N MET A 59 10.91 -2.76 -6.91
CA MET A 59 11.05 -3.15 -8.32
C MET A 59 10.27 -2.21 -9.25
N MET A 60 9.00 -1.92 -8.93
CA MET A 60 8.16 -1.04 -9.75
C MET A 60 8.77 0.37 -9.86
N ILE A 61 9.30 0.93 -8.77
CA ILE A 61 9.94 2.26 -8.80
C ILE A 61 11.24 2.21 -9.62
N CYS A 62 12.03 1.15 -9.48
CA CYS A 62 13.23 0.94 -10.28
C CYS A 62 12.91 0.92 -11.78
N ASP A 63 11.79 0.32 -12.17
CA ASP A 63 11.27 0.28 -13.54
C ASP A 63 10.58 1.60 -13.98
N GLY A 64 10.66 2.66 -13.17
CA GLY A 64 10.18 4.00 -13.50
C GLY A 64 8.69 4.22 -13.24
N VAL A 65 8.03 3.36 -12.48
CA VAL A 65 6.64 3.61 -12.04
C VAL A 65 6.65 4.62 -10.90
N ILE A 66 5.77 5.62 -10.97
CA ILE A 66 5.60 6.66 -9.94
C ILE A 66 4.19 6.54 -9.35
N PRO A 67 4.01 6.71 -8.01
CA PRO A 67 2.69 6.71 -7.40
C PRO A 67 1.75 7.75 -8.06
N SER A 68 0.57 7.31 -8.47
CA SER A 68 -0.44 8.17 -9.10
C SER A 68 -1.86 7.70 -8.79
N ASN A 69 -2.87 8.42 -9.28
CA ASN A 69 -4.28 8.06 -9.09
C ASN A 69 -4.82 7.09 -10.16
N GLU A 70 -4.03 6.78 -11.19
CA GLU A 70 -4.47 5.97 -12.32
C GLU A 70 -3.38 4.99 -12.79
N GLY A 71 -3.80 3.93 -13.49
CA GLY A 71 -2.91 2.99 -14.13
C GLY A 71 -1.94 2.27 -13.19
N ARG A 72 -0.72 2.05 -13.65
CA ARG A 72 0.32 1.34 -12.86
C ARG A 72 0.72 2.08 -11.59
N GLY A 73 0.72 3.41 -11.63
CA GLY A 73 1.04 4.23 -10.47
C GLY A 73 -0.01 4.13 -9.35
N TYR A 74 -1.28 3.89 -9.69
CA TYR A 74 -2.32 3.60 -8.70
C TYR A 74 -2.04 2.28 -7.97
N VAL A 75 -1.63 1.24 -8.70
CA VAL A 75 -1.26 -0.05 -8.08
C VAL A 75 -0.10 0.14 -7.10
N LEU A 76 0.96 0.84 -7.52
CA LEU A 76 2.09 1.15 -6.67
C LEU A 76 1.67 1.91 -5.40
N ARG A 77 0.87 2.97 -5.56
CA ARG A 77 0.34 3.76 -4.43
C ARG A 77 -0.46 2.89 -3.46
N ARG A 78 -1.31 2.02 -3.97
CA ARG A 78 -2.11 1.08 -3.17
C ARG A 78 -1.23 0.14 -2.35
N LEU A 79 -0.21 -0.45 -2.95
CA LEU A 79 0.73 -1.34 -2.25
C LEU A 79 1.45 -0.61 -1.12
N LEU A 80 1.98 0.59 -1.38
CA LEU A 80 2.65 1.40 -0.37
C LEU A 80 1.71 1.73 0.80
N ARG A 81 0.52 2.25 0.51
CA ARG A 81 -0.44 2.65 1.56
C ARG A 81 -0.94 1.47 2.37
N ARG A 82 -1.14 0.32 1.74
CA ARG A 82 -1.49 -0.90 2.46
C ARG A 82 -0.37 -1.36 3.38
N ALA A 83 0.87 -1.33 2.93
CA ALA A 83 2.02 -1.65 3.78
C ALA A 83 2.17 -0.67 4.97
N VAL A 84 1.97 0.64 4.75
CA VAL A 84 1.99 1.65 5.83
C VAL A 84 0.88 1.37 6.86
N ARG A 85 -0.34 1.03 6.41
CA ARG A 85 -1.43 0.65 7.34
C ARG A 85 -1.05 -0.57 8.19
N HIS A 86 -0.49 -1.61 7.57
CA HIS A 86 -0.04 -2.80 8.31
C HIS A 86 1.11 -2.47 9.29
N GLY A 87 1.95 -1.49 8.97
CA GLY A 87 2.91 -0.93 9.92
C GLY A 87 2.23 -0.34 11.16
N LYS A 88 1.17 0.46 10.96
CA LYS A 88 0.35 0.98 12.07
C LYS A 88 -0.28 -0.14 12.91
N LEU A 89 -0.80 -1.20 12.30
CA LEU A 89 -1.33 -2.37 13.01
C LEU A 89 -0.27 -3.08 13.85
N LEU A 90 0.99 -3.03 13.44
CA LEU A 90 2.13 -3.56 14.23
C LEU A 90 2.60 -2.60 15.32
N GLY A 91 2.07 -1.37 15.38
CA GLY A 91 2.47 -0.32 16.32
C GLY A 91 3.66 0.52 15.87
N ILE A 92 3.98 0.54 14.57
CA ILE A 92 5.04 1.40 14.03
C ILE A 92 4.47 2.80 13.78
N ASP A 93 4.90 3.77 14.58
CA ASP A 93 4.44 5.16 14.49
C ASP A 93 5.37 6.08 13.66
N LYS A 94 6.56 5.60 13.33
CA LYS A 94 7.55 6.34 12.55
C LYS A 94 7.57 5.89 11.10
N PRO A 95 7.99 6.75 10.15
CA PRO A 95 8.31 6.29 8.79
C PRO A 95 9.34 5.15 8.84
N PHE A 96 9.10 4.09 8.08
CA PHE A 96 9.92 2.87 8.14
C PHE A 96 10.13 2.21 6.78
N MET A 97 9.33 2.56 5.79
CA MET A 97 9.31 1.86 4.51
C MET A 97 10.66 1.97 3.76
N SER A 98 11.35 3.11 3.86
CA SER A 98 12.66 3.27 3.20
C SER A 98 13.76 2.43 3.85
N ASP A 99 13.70 2.20 5.17
CA ASP A 99 14.62 1.30 5.87
C ASP A 99 14.44 -0.15 5.42
N VAL A 100 13.19 -0.60 5.29
CA VAL A 100 12.88 -1.93 4.77
C VAL A 100 13.28 -2.05 3.29
N ALA A 101 13.05 -0.99 2.48
CA ALA A 101 13.48 -0.95 1.08
C ALA A 101 15.00 -1.12 0.93
N SER A 102 15.80 -0.57 1.86
CA SER A 102 17.26 -0.78 1.88
C SER A 102 17.61 -2.26 2.00
N THR A 103 16.88 -3.01 2.80
CA THR A 103 17.07 -4.46 2.91
C THR A 103 16.72 -5.19 1.61
N VAL A 104 15.59 -4.80 0.95
CA VAL A 104 15.22 -5.35 -0.36
C VAL A 104 16.32 -5.12 -1.40
N ILE A 105 16.85 -3.89 -1.45
CA ILE A 105 17.94 -3.52 -2.39
C ILE A 105 19.19 -4.34 -2.09
N LYS A 106 19.55 -4.53 -0.82
CA LYS A 106 20.68 -5.35 -0.40
C LYS A 106 20.54 -6.81 -0.85
N GLU A 107 19.37 -7.40 -0.61
CA GLU A 107 19.10 -8.81 -0.94
C GLU A 107 18.99 -9.08 -2.46
N SER A 108 18.56 -8.09 -3.22
CA SER A 108 18.28 -8.23 -4.66
C SER A 108 19.32 -7.58 -5.56
N GLY A 109 20.16 -6.67 -5.03
CA GLY A 109 21.09 -5.85 -5.80
C GLY A 109 22.18 -6.64 -6.52
N GLY A 110 22.51 -7.84 -6.06
CA GLY A 110 23.44 -8.73 -6.76
C GLY A 110 22.91 -9.24 -8.10
N ALA A 111 21.59 -9.48 -8.19
CA ALA A 111 20.91 -9.89 -9.42
C ALA A 111 20.40 -8.69 -10.24
N TYR A 112 20.12 -7.57 -9.59
CA TYR A 112 19.56 -6.35 -10.18
C TYR A 112 20.39 -5.12 -9.78
N PRO A 113 21.57 -4.89 -10.39
CA PRO A 113 22.50 -3.81 -10.02
C PRO A 113 21.86 -2.41 -10.08
N GLU A 114 20.88 -2.22 -10.97
CA GLU A 114 20.12 -0.98 -11.12
C GLU A 114 19.38 -0.56 -9.85
N LEU A 115 19.05 -1.48 -8.97
CA LEU A 115 18.45 -1.17 -7.66
C LEU A 115 19.44 -0.37 -6.79
N VAL A 116 20.71 -0.73 -6.82
CA VAL A 116 21.76 -0.04 -6.08
C VAL A 116 22.02 1.34 -6.69
N GLU A 117 22.10 1.43 -8.02
CA GLU A 117 22.31 2.68 -8.75
C GLU A 117 21.19 3.69 -8.48
N LYS A 118 19.94 3.22 -8.45
CA LYS A 118 18.73 4.04 -8.26
C LYS A 118 18.29 4.14 -6.80
N GLN A 119 19.03 3.62 -5.83
CA GLN A 119 18.64 3.54 -4.44
C GLN A 119 18.11 4.87 -3.87
N LYS A 120 18.84 5.97 -4.10
CA LYS A 120 18.45 7.31 -3.63
C LYS A 120 17.10 7.75 -4.20
N TYR A 121 16.84 7.44 -5.47
CA TYR A 121 15.58 7.75 -6.11
C TYR A 121 14.43 6.92 -5.56
N ILE A 122 14.65 5.60 -5.39
CA ILE A 122 13.67 4.67 -4.81
C ILE A 122 13.26 5.13 -3.41
N HIS A 123 14.22 5.43 -2.55
CA HIS A 123 13.96 5.94 -1.20
C HIS A 123 13.13 7.23 -1.23
N LYS A 124 13.54 8.21 -2.04
CA LYS A 124 12.82 9.49 -2.13
C LYS A 124 11.35 9.32 -2.54
N VAL A 125 11.06 8.42 -3.49
CA VAL A 125 9.67 8.14 -3.92
C VAL A 125 8.88 7.50 -2.79
N ILE A 126 9.44 6.50 -2.11
CA ILE A 126 8.80 5.81 -0.98
C ILE A 126 8.53 6.81 0.17
N GLU A 127 9.54 7.56 0.59
CA GLU A 127 9.45 8.53 1.69
C GLU A 127 8.40 9.61 1.43
N ASN A 128 8.34 10.12 0.21
CA ASN A 128 7.34 11.13 -0.17
C ASN A 128 5.90 10.59 -0.09
N GLU A 129 5.65 9.37 -0.60
CA GLU A 129 4.32 8.77 -0.56
C GLU A 129 3.94 8.34 0.86
N GLU A 130 4.87 7.77 1.64
CA GLU A 130 4.66 7.41 3.04
C GLU A 130 4.36 8.66 3.88
N ALA A 131 5.15 9.73 3.74
CA ALA A 131 4.92 10.99 4.44
C ALA A 131 3.59 11.65 4.05
N SER A 132 3.21 11.58 2.77
CA SER A 132 1.93 12.08 2.30
C SER A 132 0.76 11.31 2.92
N PHE A 133 0.85 9.99 2.98
CA PHE A 133 -0.20 9.15 3.54
C PHE A 133 -0.27 9.22 5.06
N ASN A 134 0.87 9.31 5.75
CA ASN A 134 0.91 9.47 7.21
C ASN A 134 0.20 10.73 7.72
N LYS A 135 0.06 11.76 6.88
CA LYS A 135 -0.72 12.97 7.23
C LYS A 135 -2.23 12.73 7.26
N THR A 136 -2.72 11.74 6.55
CA THR A 136 -4.15 11.53 6.35
C THR A 136 -4.66 10.20 6.89
N ILE A 137 -3.78 9.21 7.12
CA ILE A 137 -4.18 7.86 7.52
C ILE A 137 -4.94 7.85 8.86
N ASP A 138 -4.44 8.55 9.86
CA ASP A 138 -5.05 8.53 11.20
C ASP A 138 -6.43 9.21 11.17
N SER A 139 -6.55 10.35 10.46
CA SER A 139 -7.84 11.01 10.24
C SER A 139 -8.79 10.16 9.40
N GLY A 140 -8.30 9.52 8.34
CA GLY A 140 -9.09 8.64 7.48
C GLY A 140 -9.62 7.42 8.24
N LEU A 141 -8.80 6.79 9.07
CA LEU A 141 -9.23 5.66 9.91
C LEU A 141 -10.23 6.09 10.99
N ALA A 142 -10.03 7.24 11.63
CA ALA A 142 -10.97 7.77 12.61
C ALA A 142 -12.35 8.01 11.97
N ILE A 143 -12.40 8.69 10.82
CA ILE A 143 -13.65 8.96 10.10
C ILE A 143 -14.31 7.66 9.61
N LEU A 144 -13.53 6.69 9.12
CA LEU A 144 -14.06 5.39 8.71
C LEU A 144 -14.71 4.67 9.90
N ASN A 145 -14.04 4.64 11.05
CA ASN A 145 -14.59 4.04 12.27
C ASN A 145 -15.85 4.75 12.77
N ASP A 146 -15.90 6.08 12.72
CA ASP A 146 -17.10 6.85 13.08
C ASP A 146 -18.28 6.52 12.14
N LYS A 147 -18.03 6.42 10.83
CA LYS A 147 -19.03 6.05 9.84
C LYS A 147 -19.50 4.60 10.02
N ILE A 148 -18.62 3.68 10.33
CA ILE A 148 -18.96 2.30 10.66
C ILE A 148 -19.86 2.24 11.91
N ALA A 149 -19.49 2.98 12.95
CA ALA A 149 -20.26 3.04 14.19
C ALA A 149 -21.66 3.66 14.01
N ALA A 150 -21.81 4.57 13.05
CA ALA A 150 -23.08 5.22 12.70
C ALA A 150 -23.94 4.42 11.71
N SER A 151 -23.39 3.37 11.11
CA SER A 151 -24.10 2.50 10.15
C SER A 151 -24.90 1.41 10.87
N ASP A 152 -25.82 0.76 10.11
CA ASP A 152 -26.59 -0.39 10.62
C ASP A 152 -25.76 -1.68 10.81
N GLY A 153 -24.42 -1.58 10.73
CA GLY A 153 -23.49 -2.67 10.98
C GLY A 153 -23.35 -3.70 9.86
N LYS A 154 -23.95 -3.47 8.69
CA LYS A 154 -23.86 -4.39 7.54
C LYS A 154 -23.16 -3.79 6.33
N GLU A 155 -23.43 -2.54 6.01
CA GLU A 155 -22.93 -1.91 4.80
C GLU A 155 -22.56 -0.45 5.06
N LEU A 156 -21.40 -0.02 4.54
CA LEU A 156 -21.03 1.38 4.45
C LEU A 156 -21.52 1.93 3.10
N SER A 157 -22.07 3.14 3.07
CA SER A 157 -22.50 3.75 1.81
C SER A 157 -21.31 3.96 0.86
N ALA A 158 -21.52 3.75 -0.45
CA ALA A 158 -20.49 4.01 -1.45
C ALA A 158 -20.06 5.48 -1.50
N ALA A 159 -20.98 6.40 -1.15
CA ALA A 159 -20.68 7.84 -1.03
C ALA A 159 -19.67 8.13 0.09
N ASP A 160 -19.80 7.44 1.22
CA ASP A 160 -18.86 7.56 2.34
C ASP A 160 -17.49 6.98 1.99
N ALA A 161 -17.45 5.82 1.33
CA ALA A 161 -16.23 5.22 0.83
C ALA A 161 -15.54 6.11 -0.22
N PHE A 162 -16.33 6.76 -1.09
CA PHE A 162 -15.84 7.70 -2.08
C PHE A 162 -15.28 8.98 -1.42
N GLN A 163 -15.94 9.51 -0.41
CA GLN A 163 -15.43 10.67 0.35
C GLN A 163 -14.08 10.36 1.00
N LEU A 164 -13.92 9.18 1.58
CA LEU A 164 -12.63 8.74 2.15
C LEU A 164 -11.54 8.68 1.08
N TYR A 165 -11.87 8.20 -0.11
CA TYR A 165 -10.91 8.16 -1.23
C TYR A 165 -10.56 9.57 -1.73
N ASP A 166 -11.57 10.41 -2.02
CA ASP A 166 -11.39 11.70 -2.67
C ASP A 166 -10.73 12.73 -1.74
N THR A 167 -11.18 12.80 -0.48
CA THR A 167 -10.73 13.81 0.48
C THR A 167 -9.47 13.39 1.23
N TYR A 168 -9.38 12.14 1.64
CA TYR A 168 -8.29 11.63 2.49
C TYR A 168 -7.29 10.76 1.74
N GLY A 169 -7.52 10.52 0.45
CA GLY A 169 -6.67 9.65 -0.35
C GLY A 169 -6.64 8.21 0.16
N PHE A 170 -7.71 7.77 0.83
CA PHE A 170 -7.83 6.42 1.38
C PHE A 170 -8.28 5.46 0.27
N PRO A 171 -7.42 4.55 -0.23
CA PRO A 171 -7.79 3.67 -1.32
C PRO A 171 -9.02 2.83 -0.99
N ILE A 172 -9.92 2.62 -1.95
CA ILE A 172 -11.13 1.82 -1.74
C ILE A 172 -10.80 0.40 -1.27
N ASP A 173 -9.74 -0.20 -1.79
CA ASP A 173 -9.32 -1.55 -1.37
C ASP A 173 -8.94 -1.58 0.11
N LEU A 174 -8.40 -0.49 0.65
CA LEU A 174 -8.08 -0.36 2.06
C LEU A 174 -9.34 -0.17 2.92
N THR A 175 -10.32 0.59 2.41
CA THR A 175 -11.64 0.71 3.04
C THR A 175 -12.32 -0.65 3.10
N LEU A 176 -12.32 -1.41 2.00
CA LEU A 176 -12.89 -2.76 1.94
C LEU A 176 -12.21 -3.72 2.94
N GLU A 177 -10.89 -3.68 3.05
CA GLU A 177 -10.14 -4.50 4.00
C GLU A 177 -10.54 -4.21 5.45
N VAL A 178 -10.69 -2.93 5.82
CA VAL A 178 -11.15 -2.53 7.16
C VAL A 178 -12.58 -2.96 7.42
N LEU A 179 -13.46 -2.84 6.42
CA LEU A 179 -14.86 -3.26 6.52
C LEU A 179 -14.96 -4.79 6.67
N GLU A 180 -14.19 -5.55 5.89
CA GLU A 180 -14.16 -7.01 5.96
C GLU A 180 -13.71 -7.52 7.34
N GLU A 181 -12.72 -6.86 7.96
CA GLU A 181 -12.29 -7.16 9.33
C GLU A 181 -13.42 -7.02 10.36
N GLN A 182 -14.45 -6.23 10.05
CA GLN A 182 -15.62 -5.98 10.90
C GLN A 182 -16.89 -6.70 10.40
N GLY A 183 -16.76 -7.55 9.38
CA GLY A 183 -17.89 -8.28 8.80
C GLY A 183 -18.83 -7.39 7.98
N MET A 184 -18.34 -6.24 7.50
CA MET A 184 -19.09 -5.27 6.72
C MET A 184 -18.63 -5.25 5.26
N THR A 185 -19.40 -4.58 4.40
CA THR A 185 -19.10 -4.39 2.98
C THR A 185 -19.46 -2.99 2.51
N THR A 186 -19.14 -2.66 1.27
CA THR A 186 -19.65 -1.49 0.53
C THR A 186 -19.81 -1.86 -0.94
N SER A 187 -20.70 -1.17 -1.66
CA SER A 187 -20.93 -1.40 -3.07
C SER A 187 -19.78 -0.87 -3.92
N ARG A 188 -18.96 -1.79 -4.47
CA ARG A 188 -17.88 -1.47 -5.39
C ARG A 188 -18.39 -0.85 -6.69
N GLU A 189 -19.52 -1.34 -7.21
CA GLU A 189 -20.12 -0.85 -8.46
C GLU A 189 -20.55 0.61 -8.33
N GLU A 190 -21.18 0.95 -7.22
CA GLU A 190 -21.62 2.33 -6.96
C GLU A 190 -20.44 3.26 -6.70
N PHE A 191 -19.41 2.79 -6.01
CA PHE A 191 -18.15 3.52 -5.85
C PHE A 191 -17.51 3.82 -7.21
N ASP A 192 -17.39 2.83 -8.10
CA ASP A 192 -16.80 2.99 -9.42
C ASP A 192 -17.63 3.96 -10.29
N ARG A 193 -18.94 4.00 -10.13
CA ARG A 193 -19.82 5.00 -10.77
C ARG A 193 -19.46 6.41 -10.31
N LEU A 194 -19.36 6.64 -9.00
CA LEU A 194 -18.99 7.95 -8.43
C LEU A 194 -17.58 8.39 -8.89
N MET A 195 -16.64 7.46 -8.98
CA MET A 195 -15.30 7.70 -9.52
C MET A 195 -15.35 8.16 -10.98
N ASN A 196 -16.18 7.52 -11.80
CA ASN A 196 -16.31 7.90 -13.21
C ASN A 196 -16.95 9.27 -13.37
N GLU A 197 -18.00 9.57 -12.60
CA GLU A 197 -18.64 10.90 -12.58
C GLU A 197 -17.65 12.01 -12.19
N GLN A 198 -16.78 11.75 -11.21
CA GLN A 198 -15.74 12.71 -10.84
C GLN A 198 -14.72 12.91 -11.96
N ARG A 199 -14.26 11.82 -12.60
CA ARG A 199 -13.33 11.89 -13.73
C ARG A 199 -13.91 12.68 -14.91
N GLU A 200 -15.17 12.50 -15.21
CA GLU A 200 -15.87 13.25 -16.27
C GLU A 200 -15.94 14.73 -15.93
N ARG A 201 -16.35 15.10 -14.71
CA ARG A 201 -16.34 16.47 -14.22
C ARG A 201 -14.96 17.12 -14.33
N ALA A 202 -13.93 16.43 -13.86
CA ALA A 202 -12.55 16.92 -13.93
C ALA A 202 -12.05 17.10 -15.38
N ARG A 203 -12.52 16.26 -16.33
CA ARG A 203 -12.22 16.41 -17.75
C ARG A 203 -12.94 17.61 -18.36
N GLU A 204 -14.20 17.83 -18.01
CA GLU A 204 -14.98 18.98 -18.47
C GLU A 204 -14.40 20.30 -17.95
N ASP A 205 -14.01 20.34 -16.68
CA ASP A 205 -13.41 21.53 -16.08
C ASP A 205 -12.04 21.85 -16.72
N ARG A 206 -11.23 20.84 -17.03
CA ARG A 206 -9.98 21.05 -17.79
C ARG A 206 -10.24 21.56 -19.21
N LYS A 207 -11.28 21.09 -19.89
CA LYS A 207 -11.67 21.60 -21.22
C LYS A 207 -12.11 23.06 -21.14
N LYS A 208 -12.89 23.43 -20.12
CA LYS A 208 -13.32 24.81 -19.88
C LYS A 208 -12.13 25.74 -19.55
N MET A 209 -11.15 25.27 -18.77
CA MET A 209 -9.93 26.02 -18.47
C MET A 209 -8.98 26.12 -19.67
N GLY A 210 -8.90 25.09 -20.53
CA GLY A 210 -8.09 25.09 -21.74
C GLY A 210 -8.59 26.05 -22.83
N ASP A 211 -9.90 26.36 -22.80
CA ASP A 211 -10.52 27.36 -23.70
C ASP A 211 -10.30 28.82 -23.25
N LEU A 212 -9.73 29.04 -22.03
CA LEU A 212 -9.55 30.38 -21.46
C LEU A 212 -8.12 30.94 -21.56
N GLY A 213 -7.22 30.29 -22.26
CA GLY A 213 -5.87 30.82 -22.30
C GLY A 213 -4.95 30.23 -23.36
N TRP A 214 -4.88 30.87 -24.43
CA TRP A 214 -3.73 31.22 -25.31
C TRP A 214 -4.29 31.72 -26.64
N GLN A 215 -4.72 32.98 -26.67
CA GLN A 215 -4.66 33.84 -27.87
C GLN A 215 -3.42 34.68 -27.75
#